data_03ba5a60a2e185549919fa1ed3e922c0
#
_entry.id   03ba5a60a2e185549919fa1ed3e922c0
#
_cell.length_a   1.000
_cell.length_b   1.000
_cell.length_c   1.000
_cell.angle_alpha   90.00
_cell.angle_beta   90.00
_cell.angle_gamma   90.00
#
_symmetry.space_group_name_H-M   'P 1'
#
loop_
_entity.id
_entity.type
_entity.pdbx_description
1 polymer ?
#
loop_
_entity_poly.entity_id
_entity_poly.type
_entity_poly.pdbx_seq_one_letter_code
_entity_poly.pdbx_strand_id
1 'polypeptide(L)'
;MPNTVHSGQFNLSSQALVIWHGPAPRADMEEKLKTFIEEGGLVLFLPDDTAHGTRRQFLGVSWGAMETAPADEYFRVESWDRQRGFLRDGTDQTPIPANRLRAIRRKPLAGKYRVLASWDDGTCALGQVRAGAGSALFLTTLPKYSWSNLADGHLLLPLLQRMADRGAERFSSAISLRVNDHA
;
A
#
# COMPACT_ATOMS: atom_id res chain seq x y z
N MET A 1 -20.02 4.68 4.43
CA MET A 1 -19.51 6.03 4.10
C MET A 1 -18.08 6.10 4.62
N PRO A 2 -17.04 6.29 3.81
CA PRO A 2 -15.69 6.50 4.34
C PRO A 2 -15.64 7.86 5.03
N ASN A 3 -15.25 7.87 6.30
CA ASN A 3 -15.03 9.09 7.05
C ASN A 3 -13.79 9.81 6.52
N THR A 4 -13.98 10.88 5.78
CA THR A 4 -12.90 11.84 5.49
C THR A 4 -12.69 12.67 6.74
N VAL A 5 -11.68 12.34 7.54
CA VAL A 5 -11.39 13.07 8.78
C VAL A 5 -10.50 14.26 8.46
N HIS A 6 -11.02 15.45 8.65
CA HIS A 6 -10.22 16.66 8.73
C HIS A 6 -9.45 16.67 10.06
N SER A 7 -8.19 17.03 10.00
CA SER A 7 -7.13 17.16 11.01
C SER A 7 -7.53 17.49 12.46
N GLY A 8 -8.11 16.55 13.18
CA GLY A 8 -8.40 16.68 14.62
C GLY A 8 -8.53 15.30 15.24
N GLN A 9 -7.52 14.86 15.99
CA GLN A 9 -7.49 13.62 16.78
C GLN A 9 -7.67 12.32 15.98
N PHE A 10 -6.72 12.04 15.08
CA PHE A 10 -6.66 10.75 14.40
C PHE A 10 -6.07 9.71 15.35
N ASN A 11 -6.90 8.81 15.88
CA ASN A 11 -6.42 7.68 16.68
C ASN A 11 -6.08 6.50 15.76
N LEU A 12 -4.79 6.29 15.52
CA LEU A 12 -4.29 5.18 14.69
C LEU A 12 -4.32 3.84 15.43
N SER A 13 -4.32 3.84 16.76
CA SER A 13 -4.18 2.61 17.55
C SER A 13 -5.35 1.63 17.36
N SER A 14 -6.52 2.13 17.00
CA SER A 14 -7.73 1.33 16.74
C SER A 14 -7.91 0.93 15.27
N GLN A 15 -6.98 1.27 14.38
CA GLN A 15 -7.11 0.99 12.96
C GLN A 15 -6.38 -0.30 12.56
N ALA A 16 -7.03 -1.16 11.77
CA ALA A 16 -6.39 -2.33 11.18
C ALA A 16 -5.52 -1.95 9.96
N LEU A 17 -5.97 -0.96 9.20
CA LEU A 17 -5.36 -0.51 7.96
C LEU A 17 -5.53 1.00 7.82
N VAL A 18 -4.49 1.67 7.35
CA VAL A 18 -4.53 3.07 6.91
C VAL A 18 -4.28 3.15 5.42
N ILE A 19 -5.08 3.91 4.69
CA ILE A 19 -4.82 4.26 3.30
C ILE A 19 -4.41 5.73 3.27
N TRP A 20 -3.18 5.98 2.83
CA TRP A 20 -2.63 7.32 2.69
C TRP A 20 -2.60 7.72 1.22
N HIS A 21 -3.32 8.78 0.86
CA HIS A 21 -3.29 9.34 -0.49
C HIS A 21 -2.77 10.78 -0.44
N GLY A 22 -1.73 11.05 -1.21
CA GLY A 22 -1.14 12.38 -1.31
C GLY A 22 0.38 12.39 -1.08
N PRO A 23 0.94 13.57 -0.82
CA PRO A 23 2.37 13.72 -0.56
C PRO A 23 2.80 12.96 0.70
N ALA A 24 4.09 12.67 0.83
CA ALA A 24 4.63 12.00 2.03
C ALA A 24 4.22 12.75 3.30
N PRO A 25 3.86 12.03 4.37
CA PRO A 25 3.43 12.62 5.63
C PRO A 25 4.52 13.53 6.22
N ARG A 26 4.12 14.50 7.04
CA ARG A 26 5.02 15.50 7.64
C ARG A 26 4.84 15.57 9.14
N ALA A 27 5.90 16.00 9.83
CA ALA A 27 5.90 16.30 11.25
C ALA A 27 5.21 15.21 12.09
N ASP A 28 4.28 15.59 12.94
CA ASP A 28 3.58 14.69 13.85
C ASP A 28 2.91 13.49 13.16
N MET A 29 2.43 13.65 11.94
CA MET A 29 1.80 12.57 11.19
C MET A 29 2.83 11.55 10.71
N GLU A 30 4.03 11.98 10.37
CA GLU A 30 5.14 11.08 10.02
C GLU A 30 5.52 10.19 11.21
N GLU A 31 5.67 10.78 12.38
CA GLU A 31 5.98 10.06 13.64
C GLU A 31 4.84 9.08 13.99
N LYS A 32 3.60 9.55 14.00
CA LYS A 32 2.43 8.70 14.29
C LYS A 32 2.30 7.51 13.36
N LEU A 33 2.54 7.70 12.05
CA LEU A 33 2.49 6.60 11.09
C LEU A 33 3.67 5.65 11.25
N LYS A 34 4.87 6.14 11.58
CA LYS A 34 6.02 5.27 11.89
C LYS A 34 5.72 4.39 13.11
N THR A 35 5.31 4.98 14.21
CA THR A 35 4.93 4.24 15.42
C THR A 35 3.83 3.23 15.15
N PHE A 36 2.78 3.64 14.43
CA PHE A 36 1.70 2.74 14.04
C PHE A 36 2.20 1.51 13.25
N ILE A 37 3.13 1.71 12.30
CA ILE A 37 3.71 0.61 11.51
C ILE A 37 4.60 -0.26 12.41
N GLU A 38 5.44 0.35 13.24
CA GLU A 38 6.34 -0.37 14.15
C GLU A 38 5.59 -1.28 15.12
N GLU A 39 4.40 -0.86 15.55
CA GLU A 39 3.47 -1.62 16.41
C GLU A 39 2.62 -2.66 15.65
N GLY A 40 2.91 -2.92 14.38
CA GLY A 40 2.22 -3.94 13.59
C GLY A 40 1.12 -3.41 12.66
N GLY A 41 0.92 -2.11 12.59
CA GLY A 41 -0.02 -1.49 11.68
C GLY A 41 0.38 -1.62 10.22
N LEU A 42 -0.61 -1.54 9.34
CA LEU A 42 -0.43 -1.59 7.89
C LEU A 42 -0.86 -0.29 7.24
N VAL A 43 -0.02 0.24 6.35
CA VAL A 43 -0.34 1.45 5.59
C VAL A 43 -0.20 1.17 4.11
N LEU A 44 -1.22 1.48 3.32
CA LEU A 44 -1.15 1.53 1.88
C LEU A 44 -0.97 2.98 1.43
N PHE A 45 0.18 3.29 0.87
CA PHE A 45 0.49 4.58 0.29
C PHE A 45 0.12 4.59 -1.19
N LEU A 46 -0.64 5.60 -1.58
CA LEU A 46 -0.97 5.93 -2.96
C LEU A 46 -0.26 7.23 -3.34
N PRO A 47 0.26 7.36 -4.58
CA PRO A 47 0.89 8.60 -5.03
C PRO A 47 -0.12 9.76 -5.04
N ASP A 48 0.39 10.99 -5.01
CA ASP A 48 -0.43 12.15 -5.33
C ASP A 48 -0.69 12.27 -6.84
N ASP A 49 -1.71 13.04 -7.23
CA ASP A 49 -2.11 13.27 -8.63
C ASP A 49 -1.35 14.45 -9.28
N THR A 50 -0.16 14.79 -8.79
CA THR A 50 0.68 15.85 -9.37
C THR A 50 1.65 15.31 -10.41
N ALA A 51 2.05 16.13 -11.38
CA ALA A 51 3.02 15.71 -12.40
C ALA A 51 4.44 15.52 -11.84
N HIS A 52 4.76 16.21 -10.75
CA HIS A 52 6.11 16.22 -10.19
C HIS A 52 6.34 15.09 -9.19
N GLY A 53 7.56 14.59 -9.11
CA GLY A 53 7.99 13.67 -8.06
C GLY A 53 8.05 14.35 -6.69
N THR A 54 7.95 13.54 -5.63
CA THR A 54 8.10 14.04 -4.26
C THR A 54 9.56 13.98 -3.85
N ARG A 55 10.13 15.11 -3.40
CA ARG A 55 11.50 15.13 -2.84
C ARG A 55 11.55 14.50 -1.45
N ARG A 56 10.41 14.43 -0.76
CA ARG A 56 10.31 13.92 0.60
C ARG A 56 10.15 12.41 0.57
N GLN A 57 10.89 11.74 1.43
CA GLN A 57 10.81 10.30 1.62
C GLN A 57 10.00 9.96 2.87
N PHE A 58 9.32 8.83 2.84
CA PHE A 58 8.77 8.18 4.03
C PHE A 58 9.31 6.75 4.10
N LEU A 59 9.90 6.37 5.24
CA LEU A 59 10.66 5.11 5.41
C LEU A 59 11.70 4.88 4.30
N GLY A 60 12.35 5.95 3.83
CA GLY A 60 13.37 5.89 2.78
C GLY A 60 12.83 5.71 1.36
N VAL A 61 11.51 5.81 1.15
CA VAL A 61 10.84 5.70 -0.16
C VAL A 61 10.20 7.02 -0.57
N SER A 62 10.30 7.35 -1.85
CA SER A 62 9.65 8.49 -2.48
C SER A 62 9.11 8.12 -3.87
N TRP A 63 8.22 8.94 -4.41
CA TRP A 63 7.77 8.82 -5.80
C TRP A 63 8.53 9.77 -6.71
N GLY A 64 8.93 9.25 -7.87
CA GLY A 64 9.44 10.03 -8.98
C GLY A 64 8.38 10.88 -9.66
N ALA A 65 8.75 11.54 -10.76
CA ALA A 65 7.81 12.25 -11.62
C ALA A 65 6.79 11.28 -12.23
N MET A 66 5.62 11.81 -12.56
CA MET A 66 4.57 11.05 -13.23
C MET A 66 5.02 10.65 -14.64
N GLU A 67 4.89 9.39 -14.95
CA GLU A 67 5.07 8.82 -16.28
C GLU A 67 3.72 8.50 -16.89
N THR A 68 3.59 8.75 -18.19
CA THR A 68 2.39 8.42 -18.97
C THR A 68 2.78 7.44 -20.06
N ALA A 69 2.02 6.37 -20.23
CA ALA A 69 2.22 5.42 -21.31
C ALA A 69 2.00 6.11 -22.67
N PRO A 70 2.66 5.65 -23.74
CA PRO A 70 2.37 6.11 -25.10
C PRO A 70 0.88 5.96 -25.45
N ALA A 71 0.44 6.64 -26.51
CA ALA A 71 -0.93 6.54 -26.98
C ALA A 71 -1.26 5.08 -27.30
N ASP A 72 -2.44 4.64 -26.84
CA ASP A 72 -2.96 3.28 -27.02
C ASP A 72 -2.15 2.16 -26.33
N GLU A 73 -1.17 2.52 -25.49
CA GLU A 73 -0.38 1.59 -24.70
C GLU A 73 -0.70 1.68 -23.20
N TYR A 74 -0.24 0.67 -22.45
CA TYR A 74 -0.43 0.58 -21.01
C TYR A 74 0.80 -0.04 -20.37
N PHE A 75 1.18 0.45 -19.20
CA PHE A 75 2.02 -0.31 -18.28
C PHE A 75 1.21 -1.49 -17.76
N ARG A 76 1.76 -2.70 -17.82
CA ARG A 76 1.10 -3.95 -17.40
C ARG A 76 1.89 -4.60 -16.30
N VAL A 77 1.22 -5.21 -15.35
CA VAL A 77 1.91 -6.02 -14.35
C VAL A 77 2.34 -7.33 -15.00
N GLU A 78 3.66 -7.57 -15.04
CA GLU A 78 4.27 -8.77 -15.61
C GLU A 78 4.55 -9.82 -14.53
N SER A 79 5.05 -9.39 -13.36
CA SER A 79 5.40 -10.31 -12.29
C SER A 79 4.93 -9.84 -10.93
N TRP A 80 4.62 -10.79 -10.04
CA TRP A 80 4.28 -10.52 -8.64
C TRP A 80 4.60 -11.73 -7.75
N ASP A 81 4.77 -11.48 -6.45
CA ASP A 81 5.03 -12.54 -5.47
C ASP A 81 3.76 -13.37 -5.21
N ARG A 82 3.61 -14.45 -5.96
CA ARG A 82 2.45 -15.37 -5.89
C ARG A 82 2.50 -16.32 -4.70
N GLN A 83 3.65 -16.47 -4.09
CA GLN A 83 3.84 -17.46 -3.01
C GLN A 83 3.73 -16.85 -1.63
N ARG A 84 4.03 -15.56 -1.50
CA ARG A 84 4.17 -14.90 -0.21
C ARG A 84 3.54 -13.51 -0.21
N GLY A 85 3.19 -13.04 1.01
CA GLY A 85 2.72 -11.68 1.22
C GLY A 85 1.29 -11.43 0.75
N PHE A 86 0.98 -10.18 0.47
CA PHE A 86 -0.39 -9.73 0.20
C PHE A 86 -0.90 -10.10 -1.19
N LEU A 87 0.00 -10.43 -2.13
CA LEU A 87 -0.34 -10.83 -3.50
C LEU A 87 -0.30 -12.35 -3.71
N ARG A 88 -0.08 -13.13 -2.65
CA ARG A 88 -0.07 -14.60 -2.75
C ARG A 88 -1.39 -15.11 -3.31
N ASP A 89 -1.35 -16.22 -4.01
CA ASP A 89 -2.57 -16.93 -4.40
C ASP A 89 -3.33 -17.41 -3.15
N GLY A 90 -4.65 -17.47 -3.20
CA GLY A 90 -5.49 -17.92 -2.10
C GLY A 90 -5.20 -19.36 -1.70
N THR A 91 -5.66 -19.79 -0.52
CA THR A 91 -5.54 -21.19 -0.04
C THR A 91 -6.27 -22.18 -0.95
N ASP A 92 -7.29 -21.72 -1.65
CA ASP A 92 -8.04 -22.41 -2.70
C ASP A 92 -7.37 -22.31 -4.09
N GLN A 93 -6.15 -21.79 -4.16
CA GLN A 93 -5.39 -21.50 -5.38
C GLN A 93 -6.03 -20.46 -6.31
N THR A 94 -7.04 -19.73 -5.82
CA THR A 94 -7.59 -18.63 -6.60
C THR A 94 -6.55 -17.53 -6.74
N PRO A 95 -6.03 -17.27 -7.96
CA PRO A 95 -4.98 -16.28 -8.15
C PRO A 95 -5.54 -14.87 -7.99
N ILE A 96 -4.75 -13.99 -7.36
CA ILE A 96 -5.02 -12.56 -7.48
C ILE A 96 -4.75 -12.15 -8.93
N PRO A 97 -5.70 -11.50 -9.62
CA PRO A 97 -5.55 -11.17 -11.04
C PRO A 97 -4.67 -9.92 -11.24
N ALA A 98 -3.45 -9.92 -10.67
CA ALA A 98 -2.52 -8.80 -10.77
C ALA A 98 -2.14 -8.49 -12.23
N ASN A 99 -2.07 -9.51 -13.08
CA ASN A 99 -1.83 -9.37 -14.51
C ASN A 99 -2.93 -8.62 -15.28
N ARG A 100 -4.09 -8.39 -14.68
CA ARG A 100 -5.17 -7.58 -15.27
C ARG A 100 -4.97 -6.08 -15.04
N LEU A 101 -4.06 -5.71 -14.13
CA LEU A 101 -3.78 -4.29 -13.87
C LEU A 101 -3.10 -3.68 -15.10
N ARG A 102 -3.71 -2.60 -15.58
CA ARG A 102 -3.20 -1.76 -16.67
C ARG A 102 -3.22 -0.33 -16.22
N ALA A 103 -2.10 0.37 -16.36
CA ALA A 103 -1.99 1.77 -16.01
C ALA A 103 -1.61 2.62 -17.22
N ILE A 104 -2.29 3.75 -17.34
CA ILE A 104 -1.95 4.82 -18.29
C ILE A 104 -0.92 5.75 -17.64
N ARG A 105 -1.00 5.90 -16.31
CA ARG A 105 -0.11 6.76 -15.53
C ARG A 105 0.43 6.03 -14.31
N ARG A 106 1.69 6.32 -13.99
CA ARG A 106 2.34 5.82 -12.79
C ARG A 106 3.36 6.82 -12.27
N LYS A 107 3.79 6.65 -11.03
CA LYS A 107 4.94 7.32 -10.44
C LYS A 107 5.93 6.27 -9.97
N PRO A 108 7.12 6.14 -10.58
CA PRO A 108 8.11 5.16 -10.16
C PRO A 108 8.58 5.44 -8.74
N LEU A 109 8.93 4.38 -8.01
CA LEU A 109 9.47 4.48 -6.66
C LEU A 109 10.99 4.65 -6.71
N ALA A 110 11.50 5.45 -5.77
CA ALA A 110 12.93 5.57 -5.47
C ALA A 110 13.17 5.25 -4.00
N GLY A 111 14.30 4.58 -3.70
CA GLY A 111 14.69 4.22 -2.34
C GLY A 111 14.90 2.73 -2.14
N LYS A 112 14.85 2.28 -0.87
CA LYS A 112 15.01 0.87 -0.51
C LYS A 112 13.67 0.25 -0.14
N TYR A 113 13.24 -0.72 -0.93
CA TYR A 113 12.00 -1.46 -0.71
C TYR A 113 12.10 -2.87 -1.30
N ARG A 114 11.26 -3.77 -0.83
CA ARG A 114 11.06 -5.07 -1.46
C ARG A 114 10.00 -4.91 -2.55
N VAL A 115 10.28 -5.39 -3.76
CA VAL A 115 9.31 -5.44 -4.85
C VAL A 115 8.34 -6.58 -4.61
N LEU A 116 7.04 -6.29 -4.62
CA LEU A 116 5.96 -7.29 -4.55
C LEU A 116 5.33 -7.53 -5.91
N ALA A 117 5.30 -6.52 -6.78
CA ALA A 117 4.87 -6.62 -8.17
C ALA A 117 5.70 -5.69 -9.04
N SER A 118 5.96 -6.10 -10.28
CA SER A 118 6.70 -5.32 -11.28
C SER A 118 5.85 -5.07 -12.52
N TRP A 119 6.06 -3.92 -13.13
CA TRP A 119 5.58 -3.62 -14.46
C TRP A 119 6.37 -4.38 -15.53
N ASP A 120 5.88 -4.37 -16.76
CA ASP A 120 6.46 -5.01 -17.94
C ASP A 120 7.84 -4.44 -18.36
N ASP A 121 8.20 -3.27 -17.90
CA ASP A 121 9.56 -2.70 -18.05
C ASP A 121 10.50 -3.04 -16.88
N GLY A 122 10.07 -3.91 -15.95
CA GLY A 122 10.84 -4.32 -14.78
C GLY A 122 10.80 -3.33 -13.61
N THR A 123 10.18 -2.16 -13.75
CA THR A 123 10.05 -1.21 -12.65
C THR A 123 9.01 -1.66 -11.63
N CYS A 124 9.07 -1.14 -10.41
CA CYS A 124 8.17 -1.54 -9.33
C CYS A 124 6.73 -1.04 -9.56
N ALA A 125 5.76 -1.95 -9.45
CA ALA A 125 4.32 -1.62 -9.43
C ALA A 125 3.79 -1.50 -8.00
N LEU A 126 4.24 -2.38 -7.09
CA LEU A 126 3.93 -2.38 -5.67
C LEU A 126 5.19 -2.71 -4.87
N GLY A 127 5.62 -1.78 -4.04
CA GLY A 127 6.76 -1.93 -3.13
C GLY A 127 6.33 -2.10 -1.68
N GLN A 128 7.16 -2.74 -0.85
CA GLN A 128 6.96 -2.92 0.57
C GLN A 128 8.20 -2.51 1.36
N VAL A 129 7.98 -1.77 2.44
CA VAL A 129 8.96 -1.53 3.50
C VAL A 129 8.41 -2.12 4.80
N ARG A 130 9.21 -2.93 5.49
CA ARG A 130 8.89 -3.42 6.83
C ARG A 130 9.54 -2.51 7.87
N ALA A 131 8.79 -2.20 8.92
CA ALA A 131 9.28 -1.49 10.10
C ALA A 131 8.63 -2.11 11.34
N GLY A 132 9.45 -2.58 12.27
CA GLY A 132 8.93 -3.33 13.43
C GLY A 132 8.10 -4.54 13.02
N ALA A 133 6.91 -4.67 13.59
CA ALA A 133 5.98 -5.76 13.32
C ALA A 133 5.06 -5.50 12.10
N GLY A 134 5.02 -4.27 11.57
CA GLY A 134 4.13 -3.87 10.49
C GLY A 134 4.80 -3.63 9.14
N SER A 135 4.07 -2.99 8.24
CA SER A 135 4.55 -2.70 6.89
C SER A 135 3.88 -1.48 6.27
N ALA A 136 4.64 -0.76 5.47
CA ALA A 136 4.16 0.22 4.50
C ALA A 136 4.21 -0.38 3.10
N LEU A 137 3.11 -0.30 2.37
CA LEU A 137 3.01 -0.67 0.95
C LEU A 137 2.91 0.60 0.12
N PHE A 138 3.65 0.66 -0.97
CA PHE A 138 3.69 1.82 -1.88
C PHE A 138 3.22 1.38 -3.26
N LEU A 139 2.06 1.87 -3.65
CA LEU A 139 1.52 1.65 -4.99
C LEU A 139 2.02 2.76 -5.92
N THR A 140 2.27 2.43 -7.18
CA THR A 140 2.81 3.40 -8.15
C THR A 140 1.75 4.00 -9.06
N THR A 141 0.51 3.54 -8.98
CA THR A 141 -0.63 4.08 -9.73
C THR A 141 -1.82 4.37 -8.83
N LEU A 142 -2.84 5.04 -9.35
CA LEU A 142 -4.05 5.42 -8.61
C LEU A 142 -5.27 4.62 -9.08
N PRO A 143 -6.25 4.34 -8.18
CA PRO A 143 -7.55 3.81 -8.53
C PRO A 143 -8.46 4.90 -9.14
N LYS A 144 -8.03 5.44 -10.27
CA LYS A 144 -8.70 6.49 -11.02
C LYS A 144 -8.58 6.14 -12.51
N TYR A 145 -9.67 6.12 -13.27
CA TYR A 145 -9.66 5.70 -14.67
C TYR A 145 -8.69 6.48 -15.57
N SER A 146 -8.40 7.74 -15.22
CA SER A 146 -7.34 8.51 -15.91
C SER A 146 -5.92 8.05 -15.57
N TRP A 147 -5.77 7.10 -14.63
CA TRP A 147 -4.49 6.51 -14.22
C TRP A 147 -4.43 5.01 -14.51
N SER A 148 -5.46 4.27 -14.11
CA SER A 148 -5.46 2.81 -14.26
C SER A 148 -6.86 2.21 -14.10
N ASN A 149 -7.01 0.96 -14.51
CA ASN A 149 -8.19 0.15 -14.22
C ASN A 149 -8.20 -0.44 -12.80
N LEU A 150 -7.32 -0.01 -11.92
CA LEU A 150 -7.36 -0.37 -10.49
C LEU A 150 -8.68 0.04 -9.84
N ALA A 151 -9.36 1.08 -10.43
CA ALA A 151 -10.69 1.51 -10.04
C ALA A 151 -11.77 0.44 -10.21
N ASP A 152 -11.57 -0.55 -11.08
CA ASP A 152 -12.50 -1.68 -11.27
C ASP A 152 -12.55 -2.61 -10.03
N GLY A 153 -11.63 -2.45 -9.11
CA GLY A 153 -11.59 -3.17 -7.83
C GLY A 153 -11.05 -4.60 -7.91
N HIS A 154 -10.84 -5.17 -9.07
CA HIS A 154 -10.42 -6.57 -9.22
C HIS A 154 -9.13 -6.94 -8.47
N LEU A 155 -8.18 -6.01 -8.39
CA LEU A 155 -6.96 -6.18 -7.62
C LEU A 155 -7.03 -5.45 -6.29
N LEU A 156 -7.55 -4.22 -6.29
CA LEU A 156 -7.54 -3.35 -5.11
C LEU A 156 -8.34 -3.94 -3.96
N LEU A 157 -9.56 -4.44 -4.21
CA LEU A 157 -10.41 -4.97 -3.14
C LEU A 157 -9.81 -6.20 -2.46
N PRO A 158 -9.33 -7.24 -3.16
CA PRO A 158 -8.64 -8.36 -2.52
C PRO A 158 -7.38 -7.94 -1.77
N LEU A 159 -6.62 -6.98 -2.29
CA LEU A 159 -5.44 -6.45 -1.61
C LEU A 159 -5.83 -5.77 -0.29
N LEU A 160 -6.81 -4.87 -0.32
CA LEU A 160 -7.28 -4.15 0.87
C LEU A 160 -7.87 -5.10 1.91
N GLN A 161 -8.66 -6.11 1.48
CA GLN A 161 -9.20 -7.12 2.37
C GLN A 161 -8.09 -7.87 3.10
N ARG A 162 -7.09 -8.38 2.39
CA ARG A 162 -5.95 -9.09 3.00
C ARG A 162 -5.13 -8.21 3.91
N MET A 163 -4.97 -6.93 3.57
CA MET A 163 -4.30 -5.98 4.44
C MET A 163 -5.13 -5.73 5.71
N ALA A 164 -6.44 -5.57 5.60
CA ALA A 164 -7.32 -5.38 6.74
C ALA A 164 -7.33 -6.61 7.66
N ASP A 165 -7.45 -7.81 7.11
CA ASP A 165 -7.41 -9.07 7.86
C ASP A 165 -6.08 -9.21 8.62
N ARG A 166 -4.96 -8.97 7.95
CA ARG A 166 -3.63 -9.01 8.57
C ARG A 166 -3.43 -7.93 9.63
N GLY A 167 -3.95 -6.73 9.39
CA GLY A 167 -3.90 -5.64 10.37
C GLY A 167 -4.78 -5.93 11.60
N ALA A 168 -5.89 -6.64 11.43
CA ALA A 168 -6.77 -7.04 12.53
C ALA A 168 -6.13 -8.08 13.47
N GLU A 169 -5.20 -8.90 12.99
CA GLU A 169 -4.47 -9.89 13.81
C GLU A 169 -3.77 -9.25 15.02
N ARG A 170 -3.31 -7.99 14.90
CA ARG A 170 -2.67 -7.27 16.01
C ARG A 170 -3.58 -7.09 17.22
N PHE A 171 -4.90 -6.97 17.01
CA PHE A 171 -5.85 -6.83 18.11
C PHE A 171 -6.11 -8.17 18.81
N SER A 172 -6.12 -9.26 18.08
CA SER A 172 -6.27 -10.60 18.64
C SER A 172 -5.08 -10.98 19.54
N SER A 173 -3.87 -10.63 19.13
CA SER A 173 -2.65 -10.86 19.93
C SER A 173 -2.67 -10.06 21.23
N ALA A 174 -3.15 -8.82 21.21
CA ALA A 174 -3.24 -7.98 22.42
C ALA A 174 -4.28 -8.51 23.43
N ILE A 175 -5.38 -9.09 22.97
CA ILE A 175 -6.41 -9.71 23.82
C ILE A 175 -5.85 -10.96 24.53
N SER A 176 -5.08 -11.80 23.82
CA SER A 176 -4.47 -13.01 24.39
C SER A 176 -3.49 -12.73 25.51
N LEU A 177 -2.70 -11.65 25.41
CA LEU A 177 -1.77 -11.24 26.46
C LEU A 177 -2.50 -10.79 27.76
N ARG A 178 -3.65 -10.12 27.63
CA ARG A 178 -4.43 -9.66 28.79
C ARG A 178 -5.12 -10.80 29.54
N VAL A 179 -5.50 -11.88 28.88
CA VAL A 179 -6.14 -13.04 29.51
C VAL A 179 -5.13 -13.85 30.35
N ASN A 180 -3.85 -13.87 29.95
CA ASN A 180 -2.79 -14.60 30.67
C ASN A 180 -2.22 -13.84 31.86
N ASP A 181 -2.41 -12.51 31.96
CA ASP A 181 -1.95 -11.70 33.10
C ASP A 181 -2.85 -11.81 34.36
N HIS A 182 -3.93 -12.59 34.29
CA HIS A 182 -4.88 -12.83 35.39
C HIS A 182 -4.94 -14.30 35.86
N ALA A 183 -3.90 -15.10 35.56
CA ALA A 183 -3.78 -16.47 36.02
C ALA A 183 -2.73 -16.60 37.15
#